data_85013d0197dbf0c1f0e48e852a1cf7b6
#
_entry.id   85013d0197dbf0c1f0e48e852a1cf7b6
#
_cell.length_a   1.000
_cell.length_b   1.000
_cell.length_c   1.000
_cell.angle_alpha   90.00
_cell.angle_beta   90.00
_cell.angle_gamma   90.00
#
_symmetry.space_group_name_H-M   'P 1'
#
loop_
_entity.id
_entity.type
_entity.pdbx_description
1 polymer ?
#
loop_
_entity_poly.entity_id
_entity_poly.type
_entity_poly.pdbx_seq_one_letter_code
_entity_poly.pdbx_strand_id
1 'polypeptide(L)'
;PLQQEIESIFADCDEKLSLVLLEAPMGEGKTEAGMYAALQMAKQWEKAGFYVALPTAATSNQMVSRMRTLLNMHHAGDKVRLLHAMAWLVDEQQPNPEEIQTEDEAFARQWLAPLRRGLLSPYAVGTVDQAMQSVMMIKYGVLRLRGLSGKALVIDEFHAYDVYMSSILSCLMQWCKALEIPVVLLSATLPPAKKQQMLAPFTNEPLSGRYPAVTAVTESRRLMERHFNQTVM
;
A
#
# COMPACT_ATOMS: atom_id res chain seq x y z
N PRO A 1 -14.41 13.52 6.21
CA PRO A 1 -13.82 13.46 7.57
C PRO A 1 -12.49 12.73 7.56
N LEU A 2 -12.42 11.44 7.13
CA LEU A 2 -11.17 10.65 7.15
C LEU A 2 -10.01 11.29 6.38
N GLN A 3 -10.25 11.83 5.19
CA GLN A 3 -9.23 12.50 4.37
C GLN A 3 -8.70 13.75 5.07
N GLN A 4 -9.56 14.54 5.72
CA GLN A 4 -9.16 15.74 6.46
C GLN A 4 -8.25 15.39 7.65
N GLU A 5 -8.53 14.30 8.37
CA GLU A 5 -7.67 13.84 9.47
C GLU A 5 -6.29 13.41 8.98
N ILE A 6 -6.22 12.76 7.82
CA ILE A 6 -4.94 12.41 7.20
C ILE A 6 -4.17 13.67 6.78
N GLU A 7 -4.82 14.60 6.10
CA GLU A 7 -4.20 15.87 5.70
C GLU A 7 -3.68 16.64 6.91
N SER A 8 -4.45 16.68 8.01
CA SER A 8 -4.03 17.29 9.27
C SER A 8 -2.80 16.61 9.87
N ILE A 9 -2.74 15.27 9.87
CA ILE A 9 -1.56 14.52 10.35
C ILE A 9 -0.31 14.89 9.54
N PHE A 10 -0.42 14.94 8.21
CA PHE A 10 0.71 15.34 7.36
C PHE A 10 1.10 16.82 7.52
N ALA A 11 0.15 17.70 7.82
CA ALA A 11 0.40 19.12 8.07
C ALA A 11 1.05 19.39 9.45
N ASP A 12 0.63 18.63 10.46
CA ASP A 12 1.08 18.80 11.85
C ASP A 12 2.40 18.03 12.15
N CYS A 13 2.91 17.25 11.19
CA CYS A 13 4.08 16.42 11.39
C CYS A 13 5.26 16.88 10.53
N ASP A 14 6.31 17.39 11.20
CA ASP A 14 7.56 17.80 10.55
C ASP A 14 8.46 16.61 10.19
N GLU A 15 8.16 15.41 10.71
CA GLU A 15 8.93 14.20 10.47
C GLU A 15 8.32 13.33 9.37
N LYS A 16 9.13 12.47 8.76
CA LYS A 16 8.65 11.46 7.82
C LYS A 16 7.78 10.43 8.54
N LEU A 17 6.63 10.09 7.96
CA LEU A 17 5.79 9.02 8.47
C LEU A 17 6.28 7.65 7.99
N SER A 18 6.56 6.75 8.93
CA SER A 18 6.97 5.37 8.64
C SER A 18 5.78 4.43 8.48
N LEU A 19 4.69 4.68 9.23
CA LEU A 19 3.47 3.87 9.17
C LEU A 19 2.24 4.75 9.39
N VAL A 20 1.18 4.45 8.64
CA VAL A 20 -0.18 4.98 8.84
C VAL A 20 -1.16 3.82 8.90
N LEU A 21 -1.98 3.74 9.94
CA LEU A 21 -3.09 2.80 10.06
C LEU A 21 -4.41 3.56 10.04
N LEU A 22 -5.30 3.18 9.12
CA LEU A 22 -6.65 3.73 8.97
C LEU A 22 -7.67 2.71 9.44
N GLU A 23 -8.33 2.98 10.55
CA GLU A 23 -9.42 2.16 11.08
C GLU A 23 -10.74 2.94 10.99
N ALA A 24 -11.59 2.51 10.09
CA ALA A 24 -12.89 3.14 9.86
C ALA A 24 -13.91 2.13 9.29
N PRO A 25 -15.22 2.36 9.44
CA PRO A 25 -16.26 1.53 8.83
C PRO A 25 -16.12 1.42 7.30
N MET A 26 -16.80 0.45 6.71
CA MET A 26 -16.92 0.35 5.25
C MET A 26 -17.64 1.60 4.69
N GLY A 27 -17.25 2.05 3.51
CA GLY A 27 -17.88 3.21 2.85
C GLY A 27 -17.27 4.57 3.21
N GLU A 28 -16.44 4.68 4.23
CA GLU A 28 -15.81 5.95 4.68
C GLU A 28 -14.64 6.44 3.78
N GLY A 29 -14.43 5.83 2.62
CA GLY A 29 -13.38 6.25 1.69
C GLY A 29 -11.95 5.86 2.10
N LYS A 30 -11.79 4.78 2.91
CA LYS A 30 -10.48 4.30 3.38
C LYS A 30 -9.47 4.09 2.27
N THR A 31 -9.91 3.51 1.16
CA THR A 31 -9.01 3.15 0.06
C THR A 31 -8.41 4.38 -0.61
N GLU A 32 -9.22 5.38 -0.91
CA GLU A 32 -8.77 6.65 -1.49
C GLU A 32 -7.86 7.40 -0.51
N ALA A 33 -8.27 7.46 0.73
CA ALA A 33 -7.51 8.06 1.82
C ALA A 33 -6.16 7.35 2.02
N GLY A 34 -6.13 6.02 1.94
CA GLY A 34 -4.91 5.21 2.03
C GLY A 34 -3.98 5.39 0.83
N MET A 35 -4.51 5.46 -0.38
CA MET A 35 -3.70 5.75 -1.58
C MET A 35 -3.12 7.17 -1.52
N TYR A 36 -3.89 8.16 -1.03
CA TYR A 36 -3.39 9.51 -0.80
C TYR A 36 -2.24 9.52 0.23
N ALA A 37 -2.44 8.86 1.38
CA ALA A 37 -1.40 8.73 2.40
C ALA A 37 -0.13 8.08 1.82
N ALA A 38 -0.28 6.98 1.07
CA ALA A 38 0.84 6.30 0.43
C ALA A 38 1.61 7.19 -0.56
N LEU A 39 0.89 8.02 -1.33
CA LEU A 39 1.51 8.97 -2.25
C LEU A 39 2.31 10.04 -1.51
N GLN A 40 1.78 10.61 -0.41
CA GLN A 40 2.49 11.58 0.42
C GLN A 40 3.71 10.96 1.10
N MET A 41 3.56 9.76 1.69
CA MET A 41 4.67 9.03 2.31
C MET A 41 5.74 8.66 1.27
N ALA A 42 5.35 8.24 0.06
CA ALA A 42 6.29 7.96 -1.02
C ALA A 42 7.11 9.22 -1.38
N LYS A 43 6.49 10.40 -1.41
CA LYS A 43 7.19 11.69 -1.61
C LYS A 43 8.14 12.00 -0.46
N GLN A 44 7.71 11.86 0.80
CA GLN A 44 8.55 12.12 1.98
C GLN A 44 9.80 11.23 1.98
N TRP A 45 9.67 9.96 1.57
CA TRP A 45 10.74 8.97 1.57
C TRP A 45 11.48 8.84 0.23
N GLU A 46 11.21 9.73 -0.73
CA GLU A 46 11.81 9.73 -2.08
C GLU A 46 11.65 8.38 -2.79
N LYS A 47 10.49 7.74 -2.60
CA LYS A 47 10.14 6.48 -3.25
C LYS A 47 9.51 6.74 -4.63
N ALA A 48 9.69 5.81 -5.54
CA ALA A 48 9.21 5.93 -6.93
C ALA A 48 7.68 5.88 -7.07
N GLY A 49 6.96 5.38 -6.05
CA GLY A 49 5.51 5.23 -6.07
C GLY A 49 5.01 4.35 -4.93
N PHE A 50 3.93 3.58 -5.17
CA PHE A 50 3.38 2.70 -4.14
C PHE A 50 2.80 1.39 -4.72
N TYR A 51 2.70 0.38 -3.87
CA TYR A 51 2.08 -0.92 -4.15
C TYR A 51 0.85 -1.11 -3.28
N VAL A 52 -0.30 -1.44 -3.89
CA VAL A 52 -1.52 -1.79 -3.15
C VAL A 52 -1.67 -3.31 -3.12
N ALA A 53 -1.59 -3.86 -1.93
CA ALA A 53 -1.74 -5.28 -1.63
C ALA A 53 -3.16 -5.57 -1.14
N LEU A 54 -3.90 -6.41 -1.85
CA LEU A 54 -5.31 -6.75 -1.61
C LEU A 54 -5.46 -8.23 -1.25
N PRO A 55 -6.53 -8.63 -0.55
CA PRO A 55 -6.74 -10.04 -0.20
C PRO A 55 -6.92 -10.96 -1.41
N THR A 56 -7.58 -10.47 -2.47
CA THR A 56 -7.95 -11.31 -3.61
C THR A 56 -7.61 -10.68 -4.96
N ALA A 57 -7.47 -11.52 -5.99
CA ALA A 57 -7.27 -11.08 -7.35
C ALA A 57 -8.46 -10.29 -7.91
N ALA A 58 -9.68 -10.66 -7.54
CA ALA A 58 -10.90 -9.98 -8.01
C ALA A 58 -10.95 -8.50 -7.56
N THR A 59 -10.63 -8.24 -6.28
CA THR A 59 -10.53 -6.88 -5.75
C THR A 59 -9.38 -6.09 -6.38
N SER A 60 -8.29 -6.78 -6.75
CA SER A 60 -7.15 -6.15 -7.43
C SER A 60 -7.52 -5.57 -8.80
N ASN A 61 -8.37 -6.24 -9.57
CA ASN A 61 -8.81 -5.75 -10.89
C ASN A 61 -9.59 -4.43 -10.78
N GLN A 62 -10.52 -4.33 -9.82
CA GLN A 62 -11.28 -3.09 -9.58
C GLN A 62 -10.38 -1.96 -9.09
N MET A 63 -9.38 -2.29 -8.26
CA MET A 63 -8.46 -1.31 -7.69
C MET A 63 -7.57 -0.64 -8.74
N VAL A 64 -7.18 -1.36 -9.81
CA VAL A 64 -6.40 -0.77 -10.92
C VAL A 64 -7.11 0.42 -11.53
N SER A 65 -8.41 0.29 -11.82
CA SER A 65 -9.20 1.39 -12.38
C SER A 65 -9.23 2.60 -11.44
N ARG A 66 -9.46 2.39 -10.14
CA ARG A 66 -9.49 3.45 -9.12
C ARG A 66 -8.12 4.13 -9.00
N MET A 67 -7.03 3.35 -8.97
CA MET A 67 -5.67 3.87 -8.92
C MET A 67 -5.34 4.69 -10.17
N ARG A 68 -5.70 4.20 -11.37
CA ARG A 68 -5.49 4.94 -12.63
C ARG A 68 -6.22 6.29 -12.60
N THR A 69 -7.46 6.32 -12.15
CA THR A 69 -8.23 7.57 -12.01
C THR A 69 -7.51 8.56 -11.10
N LEU A 70 -7.04 8.12 -9.94
CA LEU A 70 -6.30 8.96 -8.99
C LEU A 70 -4.98 9.47 -9.60
N LEU A 71 -4.22 8.61 -10.26
CA LEU A 71 -2.90 8.94 -10.81
C LEU A 71 -2.97 9.71 -12.12
N ASN A 72 -4.06 9.61 -12.90
CA ASN A 72 -4.26 10.45 -14.09
C ASN A 72 -4.29 11.94 -13.76
N MET A 73 -4.76 12.32 -12.58
CA MET A 73 -4.67 13.70 -12.08
C MET A 73 -3.21 14.17 -11.91
N HIS A 74 -2.25 13.22 -11.90
CA HIS A 74 -0.81 13.46 -11.75
C HIS A 74 0.02 12.97 -12.96
N HIS A 75 -0.62 12.72 -14.12
CA HIS A 75 0.02 12.22 -15.35
C HIS A 75 0.82 10.91 -15.16
N ALA A 76 0.40 10.03 -14.27
CA ALA A 76 1.09 8.78 -13.94
C ALA A 76 0.22 7.51 -14.08
N GLY A 77 -1.01 7.61 -14.57
CA GLY A 77 -1.97 6.51 -14.63
C GLY A 77 -1.50 5.32 -15.49
N ASP A 78 -0.77 5.56 -16.57
CA ASP A 78 -0.26 4.53 -17.49
C ASP A 78 0.85 3.66 -16.88
N LYS A 79 1.45 4.11 -15.77
CA LYS A 79 2.51 3.39 -15.04
C LYS A 79 1.98 2.32 -14.08
N VAL A 80 0.65 2.18 -13.96
CA VAL A 80 0.02 1.21 -13.05
C VAL A 80 0.11 -0.20 -13.62
N ARG A 81 0.55 -1.17 -12.81
CA ARG A 81 0.64 -2.59 -13.14
C ARG A 81 -0.20 -3.45 -12.22
N LEU A 82 -0.85 -4.46 -12.79
CA LEU A 82 -1.64 -5.46 -12.08
C LEU A 82 -0.81 -6.73 -11.84
N LEU A 83 -0.76 -7.19 -10.58
CA LEU A 83 0.09 -8.29 -10.15
C LEU A 83 -0.69 -9.37 -9.40
N HIS A 84 -1.26 -10.32 -10.14
CA HIS A 84 -1.79 -11.57 -9.59
C HIS A 84 -1.67 -12.71 -10.62
N ALA A 85 -1.94 -13.95 -10.19
CA ALA A 85 -1.73 -15.14 -11.02
C ALA A 85 -2.48 -15.13 -12.36
N MET A 86 -3.59 -14.40 -12.46
CA MET A 86 -4.43 -14.31 -13.67
C MET A 86 -4.34 -12.92 -14.37
N ALA A 87 -3.33 -12.12 -14.04
CA ALA A 87 -3.18 -10.77 -14.60
C ALA A 87 -3.07 -10.78 -16.14
N TRP A 88 -2.56 -11.85 -16.72
CA TRP A 88 -2.46 -12.02 -18.17
C TRP A 88 -3.82 -12.00 -18.90
N LEU A 89 -4.91 -12.45 -18.24
CA LEU A 89 -6.26 -12.41 -18.81
C LEU A 89 -6.83 -10.99 -18.91
N VAL A 90 -6.33 -10.05 -18.11
CA VAL A 90 -6.80 -8.66 -18.08
C VAL A 90 -5.89 -7.76 -18.93
N ASP A 91 -4.62 -8.11 -19.06
CA ASP A 91 -3.64 -7.39 -19.88
C ASP A 91 -3.87 -7.59 -21.41
N GLU A 92 -4.74 -8.55 -21.81
CA GLU A 92 -5.17 -8.69 -23.21
C GLU A 92 -6.03 -7.52 -23.72
N GLN A 93 -6.55 -6.66 -22.84
CA GLN A 93 -7.06 -5.34 -23.22
C GLN A 93 -5.90 -4.35 -23.32
N GLN A 94 -4.97 -4.62 -24.24
CA GLN A 94 -3.88 -3.70 -24.57
C GLN A 94 -4.47 -2.38 -25.07
N PRO A 95 -3.97 -1.22 -24.61
CA PRO A 95 -4.25 0.03 -25.29
C PRO A 95 -3.83 -0.09 -26.75
N ASN A 96 -4.62 0.51 -27.62
CA ASN A 96 -4.41 0.56 -29.07
C ASN A 96 -2.92 0.84 -29.36
N PRO A 97 -2.26 0.13 -30.31
CA PRO A 97 -0.87 0.42 -30.68
C PRO A 97 -0.59 1.89 -31.03
N GLU A 98 -1.63 2.63 -31.37
CA GLU A 98 -1.57 4.07 -31.69
C GLU A 98 -1.35 4.98 -30.45
N GLU A 99 -1.49 4.46 -29.22
CA GLU A 99 -1.25 5.21 -27.96
C GLU A 99 0.20 5.09 -27.45
N ILE A 100 1.05 4.30 -28.09
CA ILE A 100 2.47 4.15 -27.73
C ILE A 100 3.25 5.29 -28.38
N GLN A 101 3.60 6.30 -27.60
CA GLN A 101 4.24 7.51 -28.12
C GLN A 101 5.74 7.37 -28.36
N THR A 102 6.43 6.38 -27.75
CA THR A 102 7.87 6.15 -27.94
C THR A 102 8.25 4.66 -27.91
N GLU A 103 9.33 4.27 -28.61
CA GLU A 103 9.90 2.91 -28.58
C GLU A 103 10.38 2.53 -27.17
N ASP A 104 10.91 3.48 -26.39
CA ASP A 104 11.38 3.26 -25.03
C ASP A 104 10.23 2.90 -24.07
N GLU A 105 9.06 3.48 -24.25
CA GLU A 105 7.86 3.13 -23.47
C GLU A 105 7.34 1.74 -23.81
N ALA A 106 7.37 1.36 -25.09
CA ALA A 106 7.00 0.02 -25.54
C ALA A 106 7.96 -1.04 -24.95
N PHE A 107 9.26 -0.78 -24.99
CA PHE A 107 10.28 -1.65 -24.42
C PHE A 107 10.15 -1.77 -22.89
N ALA A 108 9.95 -0.67 -22.18
CA ALA A 108 9.76 -0.67 -20.73
C ALA A 108 8.50 -1.46 -20.34
N ARG A 109 7.38 -1.31 -21.06
CA ARG A 109 6.14 -2.08 -20.84
C ARG A 109 6.38 -3.57 -21.05
N GLN A 110 7.01 -3.97 -22.16
CA GLN A 110 7.31 -5.36 -22.46
C GLN A 110 8.30 -5.97 -21.44
N TRP A 111 9.30 -5.20 -21.00
CA TRP A 111 10.28 -5.67 -20.02
C TRP A 111 9.68 -5.87 -18.61
N LEU A 112 8.72 -5.03 -18.22
CA LEU A 112 8.01 -5.10 -16.91
C LEU A 112 6.81 -6.07 -16.94
N ALA A 113 6.37 -6.54 -18.11
CA ALA A 113 5.21 -7.39 -18.29
C ALA A 113 5.26 -8.72 -17.50
N PRO A 114 6.39 -9.46 -17.36
CA PRO A 114 6.39 -10.65 -16.53
C PRO A 114 6.08 -10.34 -15.07
N LEU A 115 5.17 -11.11 -14.46
CA LEU A 115 4.77 -11.03 -13.02
C LEU A 115 5.96 -10.89 -12.05
N ARG A 116 7.12 -11.44 -12.43
CA ARG A 116 8.35 -11.41 -11.63
C ARG A 116 8.97 -10.02 -11.53
N ARG A 117 8.76 -9.17 -12.52
CA ARG A 117 9.33 -7.82 -12.64
C ARG A 117 8.28 -6.72 -12.38
N GLY A 118 7.02 -7.07 -12.35
CA GLY A 118 5.93 -6.10 -12.18
C GLY A 118 6.03 -5.28 -10.88
N LEU A 119 6.61 -5.85 -9.80
CA LEU A 119 6.94 -5.09 -8.60
C LEU A 119 8.03 -4.03 -8.80
N LEU A 120 8.75 -4.01 -9.90
CA LEU A 120 9.70 -2.94 -10.23
C LEU A 120 8.99 -1.70 -10.82
N SER A 121 7.75 -1.84 -11.33
CA SER A 121 6.95 -0.69 -11.78
C SER A 121 6.70 0.28 -10.62
N PRO A 122 6.74 1.60 -10.83
CA PRO A 122 6.48 2.59 -9.78
C PRO A 122 5.15 2.39 -9.07
N TYR A 123 4.10 2.10 -9.82
CA TYR A 123 2.75 1.88 -9.30
C TYR A 123 2.28 0.47 -9.65
N ALA A 124 1.83 -0.27 -8.65
CA ALA A 124 1.32 -1.61 -8.87
C ALA A 124 0.19 -1.96 -7.89
N VAL A 125 -0.74 -2.78 -8.36
CA VAL A 125 -1.82 -3.37 -7.58
C VAL A 125 -1.72 -4.87 -7.69
N GLY A 126 -1.91 -5.58 -6.61
CA GLY A 126 -1.92 -7.04 -6.63
C GLY A 126 -2.37 -7.66 -5.32
N THR A 127 -2.17 -8.97 -5.19
CA THR A 127 -2.52 -9.66 -3.96
C THR A 127 -1.44 -9.48 -2.89
N VAL A 128 -1.84 -9.58 -1.63
CA VAL A 128 -0.92 -9.55 -0.48
C VAL A 128 0.14 -10.65 -0.54
N ASP A 129 -0.17 -11.79 -1.17
CA ASP A 129 0.78 -12.89 -1.38
C ASP A 129 2.04 -12.43 -2.13
N GLN A 130 1.89 -11.52 -3.10
CA GLN A 130 3.03 -10.99 -3.85
C GLN A 130 3.98 -10.17 -2.94
N ALA A 131 3.43 -9.45 -1.97
CA ALA A 131 4.22 -8.74 -0.97
C ALA A 131 4.85 -9.72 0.03
N MET A 132 4.08 -10.70 0.56
CA MET A 132 4.57 -11.70 1.50
C MET A 132 5.69 -12.56 0.89
N GLN A 133 5.59 -12.90 -0.39
CA GLN A 133 6.63 -13.65 -1.11
C GLN A 133 7.99 -12.94 -1.13
N SER A 134 8.03 -11.64 -0.90
CA SER A 134 9.29 -10.87 -0.83
C SER A 134 10.15 -11.23 0.38
N VAL A 135 9.54 -11.71 1.47
CA VAL A 135 10.21 -12.06 2.72
C VAL A 135 10.28 -13.57 2.97
N MET A 136 9.72 -14.36 2.05
CA MET A 136 9.81 -15.79 2.08
C MET A 136 11.08 -16.27 1.35
N MET A 137 11.67 -17.40 1.79
CA MET A 137 12.82 -18.02 1.14
C MET A 137 12.42 -18.77 -0.14
N ILE A 138 11.93 -18.01 -1.13
CA ILE A 138 11.49 -18.55 -2.42
C ILE A 138 12.28 -17.95 -3.57
N LYS A 139 12.20 -18.59 -4.74
CA LYS A 139 12.81 -18.08 -5.97
C LYS A 139 12.30 -16.65 -6.27
N TYR A 140 13.22 -15.73 -6.51
CA TYR A 140 12.97 -14.30 -6.76
C TYR A 140 12.45 -13.47 -5.57
N GLY A 141 12.49 -13.98 -4.33
CA GLY A 141 12.09 -13.21 -3.13
C GLY A 141 12.88 -11.90 -3.01
N VAL A 142 14.21 -11.96 -3.17
CA VAL A 142 15.08 -10.75 -3.12
C VAL A 142 14.72 -9.72 -4.20
N LEU A 143 14.39 -10.14 -5.42
CA LEU A 143 13.97 -9.23 -6.48
C LEU A 143 12.65 -8.54 -6.13
N ARG A 144 11.70 -9.27 -5.53
CA ARG A 144 10.44 -8.72 -5.04
C ARG A 144 10.67 -7.72 -3.91
N LEU A 145 11.52 -8.06 -2.95
CA LEU A 145 11.89 -7.18 -1.84
C LEU A 145 12.54 -5.89 -2.37
N ARG A 146 13.44 -6.00 -3.34
CA ARG A 146 14.03 -4.84 -4.03
C ARG A 146 12.95 -3.98 -4.72
N GLY A 147 11.97 -4.62 -5.35
CA GLY A 147 10.84 -3.92 -5.97
C GLY A 147 9.98 -3.17 -4.94
N LEU A 148 9.75 -3.75 -3.76
CA LEU A 148 9.02 -3.10 -2.66
C LEU A 148 9.82 -1.98 -1.99
N SER A 149 11.13 -2.13 -1.82
CA SER A 149 11.96 -1.12 -1.14
C SER A 149 11.97 0.25 -1.82
N GLY A 150 11.64 0.30 -3.11
CA GLY A 150 11.49 1.54 -3.87
C GLY A 150 10.09 2.19 -3.79
N LYS A 151 9.19 1.72 -2.92
CA LYS A 151 7.78 2.13 -2.88
C LYS A 151 7.26 2.31 -1.45
N ALA A 152 6.09 2.95 -1.33
CA ALA A 152 5.23 2.78 -0.17
C ALA A 152 4.38 1.51 -0.35
N LEU A 153 4.10 0.80 0.74
CA LEU A 153 3.28 -0.41 0.75
C LEU A 153 1.92 -0.10 1.38
N VAL A 154 0.83 -0.31 0.63
CA VAL A 154 -0.54 -0.26 1.16
C VAL A 154 -1.03 -1.69 1.32
N ILE A 155 -1.53 -2.06 2.50
CA ILE A 155 -2.19 -3.35 2.74
C ILE A 155 -3.65 -3.07 3.08
N ASP A 156 -4.54 -3.48 2.19
CA ASP A 156 -5.99 -3.29 2.37
C ASP A 156 -6.63 -4.52 3.03
N GLU A 157 -7.78 -4.30 3.67
CA GLU A 157 -8.57 -5.32 4.37
C GLU A 157 -7.73 -6.14 5.38
N PHE A 158 -6.87 -5.47 6.13
CA PHE A 158 -5.89 -6.12 7.01
C PHE A 158 -6.52 -7.07 8.04
N HIS A 159 -7.77 -6.87 8.39
CA HIS A 159 -8.53 -7.74 9.30
C HIS A 159 -8.85 -9.13 8.71
N ALA A 160 -8.83 -9.29 7.38
CA ALA A 160 -9.23 -10.51 6.68
C ALA A 160 -8.17 -11.64 6.75
N TYR A 161 -6.95 -11.35 7.22
CA TYR A 161 -5.84 -12.31 7.20
C TYR A 161 -5.84 -13.19 8.45
N ASP A 162 -5.67 -14.51 8.24
CA ASP A 162 -5.60 -15.54 9.28
C ASP A 162 -4.30 -15.47 10.11
N VAL A 163 -4.16 -16.38 11.07
CA VAL A 163 -3.00 -16.40 11.99
C VAL A 163 -1.69 -16.69 11.24
N TYR A 164 -1.72 -17.60 10.26
CA TYR A 164 -0.54 -17.95 9.48
C TYR A 164 -0.05 -16.78 8.63
N MET A 165 -0.96 -16.18 7.87
CA MET A 165 -0.66 -14.98 7.08
C MET A 165 -0.19 -13.82 7.97
N SER A 166 -0.78 -13.66 9.15
CA SER A 166 -0.39 -12.64 10.12
C SER A 166 1.06 -12.80 10.59
N SER A 167 1.56 -14.03 10.72
CA SER A 167 2.98 -14.29 11.06
C SER A 167 3.94 -13.84 9.95
N ILE A 168 3.61 -14.13 8.70
CA ILE A 168 4.41 -13.69 7.55
C ILE A 168 4.35 -12.17 7.40
N LEU A 169 3.16 -11.57 7.60
CA LEU A 169 2.98 -10.12 7.60
C LEU A 169 3.79 -9.44 8.70
N SER A 170 3.87 -10.03 9.90
CA SER A 170 4.75 -9.51 10.97
C SER A 170 6.22 -9.49 10.53
N CYS A 171 6.69 -10.53 9.85
CA CYS A 171 8.02 -10.56 9.27
C CYS A 171 8.17 -9.48 8.19
N LEU A 172 7.18 -9.30 7.32
CA LEU A 172 7.18 -8.25 6.30
C LEU A 172 7.25 -6.85 6.95
N MET A 173 6.51 -6.61 8.05
CA MET A 173 6.56 -5.33 8.77
C MET A 173 7.96 -5.04 9.32
N GLN A 174 8.66 -6.04 9.85
CA GLN A 174 10.06 -5.89 10.30
C GLN A 174 10.98 -5.49 9.14
N TRP A 175 10.84 -6.16 7.99
CA TRP A 175 11.60 -5.81 6.78
C TRP A 175 11.24 -4.42 6.24
N CYS A 176 9.97 -4.04 6.29
CA CYS A 176 9.54 -2.69 5.89
C CYS A 176 10.24 -1.64 6.76
N LYS A 177 10.28 -1.82 8.08
CA LYS A 177 10.99 -0.89 8.97
C LYS A 177 12.50 -0.87 8.69
N ALA A 178 13.13 -2.04 8.52
CA ALA A 178 14.57 -2.15 8.28
C ALA A 178 15.02 -1.53 6.95
N LEU A 179 14.16 -1.58 5.92
CA LEU A 179 14.44 -1.05 4.58
C LEU A 179 13.80 0.31 4.31
N GLU A 180 13.29 0.96 5.35
CA GLU A 180 12.64 2.27 5.24
C GLU A 180 11.52 2.28 4.17
N ILE A 181 10.72 1.22 4.15
CA ILE A 181 9.52 1.11 3.32
C ILE A 181 8.36 1.70 4.12
N PRO A 182 7.79 2.84 3.72
CA PRO A 182 6.64 3.41 4.41
C PRO A 182 5.40 2.53 4.18
N VAL A 183 4.61 2.31 5.23
CA VAL A 183 3.49 1.37 5.22
C VAL A 183 2.18 2.07 5.55
N VAL A 184 1.14 1.77 4.78
CA VAL A 184 -0.25 2.15 5.06
C VAL A 184 -1.08 0.88 5.26
N LEU A 185 -1.72 0.75 6.41
CA LEU A 185 -2.62 -0.36 6.74
C LEU A 185 -4.07 0.14 6.73
N LEU A 186 -4.94 -0.55 6.01
CA LEU A 186 -6.36 -0.24 5.95
C LEU A 186 -7.16 -1.38 6.57
N SER A 187 -8.05 -1.06 7.52
CA SER A 187 -8.88 -2.06 8.17
C SER A 187 -10.26 -1.51 8.53
N ALA A 188 -11.27 -2.37 8.53
CA ALA A 188 -12.55 -2.01 9.13
C ALA A 188 -12.42 -1.94 10.65
N THR A 189 -11.89 -3.00 11.26
CA THR A 189 -11.61 -3.09 12.70
C THR A 189 -10.43 -4.02 12.93
N LEU A 190 -9.60 -3.75 13.93
CA LEU A 190 -8.50 -4.62 14.33
C LEU A 190 -8.58 -4.96 15.82
N PRO A 191 -8.46 -6.25 16.18
CA PRO A 191 -8.26 -6.64 17.58
C PRO A 191 -7.01 -5.96 18.14
N PRO A 192 -7.06 -5.43 19.39
CA PRO A 192 -5.93 -4.68 19.97
C PRO A 192 -4.60 -5.44 19.94
N ALA A 193 -4.62 -6.74 20.22
CA ALA A 193 -3.43 -7.58 20.18
C ALA A 193 -2.79 -7.65 18.76
N LYS A 194 -3.61 -7.78 17.70
CA LYS A 194 -3.14 -7.81 16.32
C LYS A 194 -2.61 -6.43 15.90
N LYS A 195 -3.27 -5.37 16.31
CA LYS A 195 -2.82 -3.98 16.09
C LYS A 195 -1.45 -3.77 16.72
N GLN A 196 -1.28 -4.10 18.00
CA GLN A 196 -0.02 -4.00 18.72
C GLN A 196 1.10 -4.81 18.04
N GLN A 197 0.82 -6.05 17.65
CA GLN A 197 1.78 -6.92 16.96
C GLN A 197 2.31 -6.30 15.66
N MET A 198 1.42 -5.71 14.85
CA MET A 198 1.81 -5.13 13.55
C MET A 198 2.56 -3.82 13.68
N LEU A 199 2.23 -3.01 14.69
CA LEU A 199 2.89 -1.74 14.92
C LEU A 199 4.21 -1.89 15.72
N ALA A 200 4.44 -3.01 16.38
CA ALA A 200 5.63 -3.25 17.22
C ALA A 200 6.99 -2.94 16.54
N PRO A 201 7.22 -3.20 15.25
CA PRO A 201 8.47 -2.80 14.60
C PRO A 201 8.65 -1.28 14.50
N PHE A 202 7.56 -0.52 14.51
CA PHE A 202 7.54 0.92 14.26
C PHE A 202 7.47 1.75 15.53
N THR A 203 6.74 1.30 16.56
CA THR A 203 6.59 2.02 17.83
C THR A 203 6.45 1.06 19.01
N ASN A 204 6.90 1.52 20.19
CA ASN A 204 6.67 0.85 21.48
C ASN A 204 5.61 1.57 22.32
N GLU A 205 5.05 2.67 21.82
CA GLU A 205 4.04 3.44 22.55
C GLU A 205 2.71 2.68 22.63
N PRO A 206 1.98 2.81 23.74
CA PRO A 206 0.67 2.19 23.89
C PRO A 206 -0.36 2.87 22.97
N LEU A 207 -1.22 2.05 22.37
CA LEU A 207 -2.31 2.52 21.53
C LEU A 207 -3.55 2.83 22.37
N SER A 208 -4.29 3.90 22.02
CA SER A 208 -5.47 4.32 22.77
C SER A 208 -6.65 3.34 22.67
N GLY A 209 -6.66 2.49 21.64
CA GLY A 209 -7.76 1.55 21.38
C GLY A 209 -9.08 2.20 20.95
N ARG A 210 -9.13 3.51 20.75
CA ARG A 210 -10.32 4.23 20.28
C ARG A 210 -10.59 3.95 18.80
N TYR A 211 -11.84 3.98 18.41
CA TYR A 211 -12.34 3.69 17.08
C TYR A 211 -13.51 4.63 16.71
N PRO A 212 -13.64 5.15 15.47
CA PRO A 212 -12.65 5.06 14.37
C PRO A 212 -11.43 5.94 14.62
N ALA A 213 -10.30 5.59 14.00
CA ALA A 213 -9.04 6.29 14.24
C ALA A 213 -8.10 6.28 13.03
N VAL A 214 -7.28 7.31 12.93
CA VAL A 214 -6.06 7.34 12.14
C VAL A 214 -4.89 7.30 13.12
N THR A 215 -4.06 6.27 13.00
CA THR A 215 -2.83 6.11 13.79
C THR A 215 -1.64 6.30 12.86
N ALA A 216 -0.74 7.23 13.17
CA ALA A 216 0.47 7.47 12.42
C ALA A 216 1.71 7.29 13.31
N VAL A 217 2.79 6.77 12.74
CA VAL A 217 4.07 6.60 13.42
C VAL A 217 5.16 7.26 12.59
N THR A 218 5.95 8.11 13.23
CA THR A 218 7.05 8.82 12.58
C THR A 218 8.31 7.94 12.42
N GLU A 219 9.30 8.44 11.71
CA GLU A 219 10.63 7.85 11.60
C GLU A 219 11.29 7.67 12.97
N SER A 220 11.14 8.65 13.85
CA SER A 220 11.63 8.64 15.25
C SER A 220 10.83 7.74 16.19
N ARG A 221 9.81 7.00 15.69
CA ARG A 221 8.90 6.11 16.43
C ARG A 221 7.84 6.81 17.28
N ARG A 222 7.66 8.12 17.15
CA ARG A 222 6.60 8.87 17.85
C ARG A 222 5.24 8.46 17.29
N LEU A 223 4.29 8.16 18.19
CA LEU A 223 2.91 7.81 17.88
C LEU A 223 2.04 9.07 17.83
N MET A 224 1.19 9.16 16.83
CA MET A 224 0.12 10.16 16.72
C MET A 224 -1.19 9.45 16.42
N GLU A 225 -2.23 9.75 17.21
CA GLU A 225 -3.58 9.21 16.98
C GLU A 225 -4.59 10.34 16.82
N ARG A 226 -5.42 10.26 15.79
CA ARG A 226 -6.56 11.14 15.55
C ARG A 226 -7.83 10.32 15.53
N HIS A 227 -8.84 10.80 16.25
CA HIS A 227 -10.15 10.16 16.32
C HIS A 227 -11.17 11.08 15.65
N PHE A 228 -12.09 10.50 14.92
CA PHE A 228 -13.13 11.25 14.24
C PHE A 228 -14.51 10.61 14.46
N ASN A 229 -15.55 11.41 14.37
CA ASN A 229 -16.91 10.92 14.47
C ASN A 229 -17.30 10.23 13.14
N GLN A 230 -18.02 9.13 13.25
CA GLN A 230 -18.60 8.48 12.08
C GLN A 230 -19.54 9.46 11.35
N THR A 231 -19.48 9.48 10.03
CA THR A 231 -20.48 10.17 9.25
C THR A 231 -21.80 9.42 9.42
N VAL A 232 -22.74 10.02 10.14
CA VAL A 232 -24.10 9.46 10.24
C VAL A 232 -24.75 9.66 8.88
N MET A 233 -24.96 8.56 8.12
CA MET A 233 -25.76 8.55 6.90
C MET A 233 -27.25 8.54 7.25
#